data_b7c0f1158e2f64886f276ef207017859
#
_entry.id   b7c0f1158e2f64886f276ef207017859
#
_cell.length_a   1.000
_cell.length_b   1.000
_cell.length_c   1.000
_cell.angle_alpha   90.00
_cell.angle_beta   90.00
_cell.angle_gamma   90.00
#
_symmetry.space_group_name_H-M   'P 1'
#
loop_
_entity.id
_entity.type
_entity.pdbx_description
1 polymer ?
#
loop_
_entity_poly.entity_id
_entity_poly.type
_entity_poly.pdbx_seq_one_letter_code
_entity_poly.pdbx_strand_id
1 'polypeptide(L)'
;MIMSNLKIYIGYDSKEDIAYRVCKHSLLKRSSIDVKVYSLKLQELVARNYYSRSIDPLASTEFTYSRFLVPVLADYKGWAIFCDCDFIFLHDISKILEKLDKSKAVYCVQHDYTPKEKHKMDGQKQTIYPRKNWSSFILFNCEHPSNKQLNIETVNSQTGAYLHQFKWLKDDEIGSLDERWNWLEGWTSQHNNLAPYAVHFTRGGPWFDEWQDVEFAKEWLEERDNYLNIKFNST
;
A
#
# COMPACT_ATOMS: atom_id res chain seq x y z
N MET A 1 8.38 22.92 7.32
CA MET A 1 9.67 22.17 7.35
C MET A 1 9.52 21.08 6.31
N ILE A 2 10.22 21.18 5.17
CA ILE A 2 10.18 20.15 4.11
C ILE A 2 10.79 18.90 4.73
N MET A 3 10.00 17.84 4.86
CA MET A 3 10.50 16.54 5.33
C MET A 3 11.43 15.97 4.23
N SER A 4 12.73 16.15 4.41
CA SER A 4 13.71 15.47 3.57
C SER A 4 13.74 13.99 3.94
N ASN A 5 13.68 13.11 2.93
CA ASN A 5 13.77 11.64 3.07
C ASN A 5 12.49 10.93 3.57
N LEU A 6 11.35 11.13 2.93
CA LEU A 6 10.17 10.29 3.16
C LEU A 6 10.50 8.83 2.79
N LYS A 7 10.30 7.91 3.75
CA LYS A 7 10.47 6.47 3.51
C LYS A 7 9.16 5.88 2.99
N ILE A 8 9.23 5.16 1.88
CA ILE A 8 8.06 4.50 1.28
C ILE A 8 8.37 3.02 1.14
N TYR A 9 7.53 2.20 1.73
CA TYR A 9 7.62 0.74 1.71
C TYR A 9 6.52 0.20 0.81
N ILE A 10 6.92 -0.39 -0.31
CA ILE A 10 5.99 -1.03 -1.24
C ILE A 10 6.00 -2.53 -0.96
N GLY A 11 4.81 -3.12 -0.79
CA GLY A 11 4.65 -4.56 -0.70
C GLY A 11 5.28 -5.24 -1.93
N TYR A 12 5.85 -6.41 -1.76
CA TYR A 12 6.38 -7.19 -2.87
C TYR A 12 5.80 -8.58 -2.86
N ASP A 13 5.17 -8.94 -3.96
CA ASP A 13 4.72 -10.30 -4.24
C ASP A 13 5.44 -10.80 -5.49
N SER A 14 6.02 -11.99 -5.42
CA SER A 14 6.77 -12.57 -6.52
C SER A 14 5.92 -12.84 -7.78
N LYS A 15 4.60 -13.01 -7.60
CA LYS A 15 3.64 -13.18 -8.70
C LYS A 15 3.33 -11.85 -9.43
N GLU A 16 3.63 -10.72 -8.80
CA GLU A 16 3.27 -9.38 -9.26
C GLU A 16 4.51 -8.47 -9.43
N ASP A 17 5.68 -9.04 -9.79
CA ASP A 17 6.93 -8.28 -9.93
C ASP A 17 6.81 -7.08 -10.86
N ILE A 18 6.11 -7.23 -12.00
CA ILE A 18 5.92 -6.11 -12.93
C ILE A 18 5.02 -5.01 -12.33
N ALA A 19 3.99 -5.37 -11.58
CA ALA A 19 3.12 -4.40 -10.90
C ALA A 19 3.93 -3.60 -9.87
N TYR A 20 4.75 -4.27 -9.05
CA TYR A 20 5.68 -3.60 -8.13
C TYR A 20 6.61 -2.61 -8.85
N ARG A 21 7.18 -2.99 -10.00
CA ARG A 21 8.10 -2.12 -10.75
C ARG A 21 7.42 -0.90 -11.31
N VAL A 22 6.23 -1.06 -11.86
CA VAL A 22 5.41 0.04 -12.38
C VAL A 22 4.95 0.96 -11.24
N CYS A 23 4.51 0.41 -10.13
CA CYS A 23 4.16 1.16 -8.93
C CYS A 23 5.33 2.05 -8.48
N LYS A 24 6.51 1.46 -8.28
CA LYS A 24 7.72 2.19 -7.88
C LYS A 24 8.10 3.26 -8.91
N HIS A 25 8.07 2.93 -10.21
CA HIS A 25 8.43 3.86 -11.29
C HIS A 25 7.47 5.06 -11.32
N SER A 26 6.15 4.81 -11.29
CA SER A 26 5.13 5.86 -11.34
C SER A 26 5.23 6.82 -10.15
N LEU A 27 5.54 6.31 -8.97
CA LEU A 27 5.76 7.10 -7.76
C LEU A 27 7.00 7.99 -7.88
N LEU A 28 8.13 7.41 -8.25
CA LEU A 28 9.40 8.14 -8.36
C LEU A 28 9.36 9.22 -9.45
N LYS A 29 8.74 8.93 -10.59
CA LYS A 29 8.58 9.86 -11.72
C LYS A 29 7.80 11.12 -11.34
N ARG A 30 6.86 11.03 -10.40
CA ARG A 30 5.96 12.13 -10.02
C ARG A 30 6.32 12.81 -8.71
N SER A 31 7.29 12.28 -7.98
CA SER A 31 7.68 12.85 -6.69
C SER A 31 8.49 14.13 -6.89
N SER A 32 8.03 15.25 -6.33
CA SER A 32 8.77 16.51 -6.27
C SER A 32 9.73 16.60 -5.09
N ILE A 33 9.69 15.62 -4.18
CA ILE A 33 10.56 15.52 -3.01
C ILE A 33 11.46 14.29 -3.10
N ASP A 34 12.55 14.32 -2.35
CA ASP A 34 13.41 13.14 -2.20
C ASP A 34 12.72 12.06 -1.38
N VAL A 35 12.54 10.87 -1.96
CA VAL A 35 11.89 9.72 -1.35
C VAL A 35 12.82 8.51 -1.39
N LYS A 36 12.81 7.71 -0.32
CA LYS A 36 13.53 6.44 -0.26
C LYS A 36 12.52 5.30 -0.35
N VAL A 37 12.56 4.56 -1.47
CA VAL A 37 11.64 3.45 -1.73
C VAL A 37 12.28 2.12 -1.40
N TYR A 38 11.62 1.35 -0.52
CA TYR A 38 12.02 0.01 -0.08
C TYR A 38 10.99 -1.03 -0.52
N SER A 39 11.45 -2.20 -0.98
CA SER A 39 10.58 -3.36 -1.21
C SER A 39 10.41 -4.15 0.09
N LEU A 40 9.19 -4.52 0.43
CA LEU A 40 8.92 -5.45 1.54
C LEU A 40 8.95 -6.89 1.01
N LYS A 41 10.13 -7.40 0.72
CA LYS A 41 10.35 -8.78 0.31
C LYS A 41 10.38 -9.69 1.52
N LEU A 42 9.45 -10.65 1.57
CA LEU A 42 9.29 -11.53 2.72
C LEU A 42 10.58 -12.29 3.06
N GLN A 43 11.28 -12.81 2.05
CA GLN A 43 12.54 -13.54 2.23
C GLN A 43 13.64 -12.69 2.90
N GLU A 44 13.75 -11.39 2.52
CA GLU A 44 14.71 -10.48 3.11
C GLU A 44 14.36 -10.17 4.59
N LEU A 45 13.06 -10.04 4.89
CA LEU A 45 12.58 -9.82 6.26
C LEU A 45 12.83 -11.05 7.15
N VAL A 46 12.63 -12.26 6.62
CA VAL A 46 12.94 -13.52 7.33
C VAL A 46 14.45 -13.63 7.59
N ALA A 47 15.28 -13.40 6.58
CA ALA A 47 16.74 -13.45 6.72
C ALA A 47 17.30 -12.46 7.76
N ARG A 48 16.60 -11.35 7.98
CA ARG A 48 16.95 -10.31 8.97
C ARG A 48 16.25 -10.48 10.32
N ASN A 49 15.53 -11.58 10.53
CA ASN A 49 14.76 -11.89 11.74
C ASN A 49 13.65 -10.86 12.08
N TYR A 50 13.14 -10.14 11.10
CA TYR A 50 11.98 -9.28 11.27
C TYR A 50 10.66 -10.05 11.12
N TYR A 51 10.65 -11.16 10.38
CA TYR A 51 9.45 -11.93 10.09
C TYR A 51 9.67 -13.42 10.35
N SER A 52 8.77 -14.02 11.12
CA SER A 52 8.87 -15.45 11.53
C SER A 52 7.53 -16.19 11.52
N ARG A 53 6.48 -15.57 10.94
CA ARG A 53 5.17 -16.23 10.82
C ARG A 53 5.27 -17.44 9.88
N SER A 54 4.54 -18.50 10.20
CA SER A 54 4.26 -19.57 9.24
C SER A 54 3.46 -19.02 8.04
N ILE A 55 3.60 -19.70 6.91
CA ILE A 55 2.80 -19.38 5.72
C ILE A 55 1.31 -19.52 6.08
N ASP A 56 0.57 -18.42 5.89
CA ASP A 56 -0.88 -18.42 6.03
C ASP A 56 -1.52 -18.69 4.66
N PRO A 57 -2.15 -19.85 4.45
CA PRO A 57 -2.77 -20.18 3.15
C PRO A 57 -3.93 -19.26 2.78
N LEU A 58 -4.45 -18.46 3.72
CA LEU A 58 -5.49 -17.48 3.50
C LEU A 58 -4.94 -16.07 3.23
N ALA A 59 -3.63 -15.88 3.33
CA ALA A 59 -3.00 -14.62 2.97
C ALA A 59 -3.06 -14.39 1.46
N SER A 60 -3.60 -13.26 1.04
CA SER A 60 -3.74 -12.92 -0.37
C SER A 60 -2.42 -12.49 -1.03
N THR A 61 -1.43 -12.05 -0.25
CA THR A 61 -0.14 -11.55 -0.74
C THR A 61 0.99 -11.94 0.22
N GLU A 62 2.23 -11.99 -0.28
CA GLU A 62 3.42 -12.24 0.53
C GLU A 62 3.61 -11.18 1.63
N PHE A 63 3.11 -9.96 1.41
CA PHE A 63 3.24 -8.83 2.34
C PHE A 63 2.01 -8.59 3.22
N THR A 64 1.06 -9.52 3.26
CA THR A 64 -0.19 -9.38 4.04
C THR A 64 0.05 -8.91 5.48
N TYR A 65 1.02 -9.47 6.17
CA TYR A 65 1.35 -9.10 7.55
C TYR A 65 2.56 -8.19 7.67
N SER A 66 3.54 -8.33 6.79
CA SER A 66 4.80 -7.59 6.88
C SER A 66 4.64 -6.07 6.68
N ARG A 67 3.53 -5.62 6.08
CA ARG A 67 3.17 -4.18 5.98
C ARG A 67 3.15 -3.47 7.33
N PHE A 68 2.83 -4.18 8.41
CA PHE A 68 2.76 -3.63 9.76
C PHE A 68 4.12 -3.53 10.45
N LEU A 69 5.20 -3.99 9.82
CA LEU A 69 6.58 -3.77 10.28
C LEU A 69 7.12 -2.38 9.92
N VAL A 70 6.40 -1.58 9.15
CA VAL A 70 6.90 -0.27 8.69
C VAL A 70 7.38 0.63 9.84
N PRO A 71 6.71 0.76 10.99
CA PRO A 71 7.24 1.55 12.11
C PRO A 71 8.59 1.03 12.62
N VAL A 72 8.77 -0.29 12.72
CA VAL A 72 10.04 -0.92 13.11
C VAL A 72 11.13 -0.65 12.08
N LEU A 73 10.83 -0.86 10.80
CA LEU A 73 11.78 -0.67 9.69
C LEU A 73 12.18 0.81 9.52
N ALA A 74 11.33 1.72 9.98
CA ALA A 74 11.61 3.16 10.04
C ALA A 74 12.35 3.58 11.32
N ASP A 75 12.73 2.65 12.21
CA ASP A 75 13.31 2.92 13.55
C ASP A 75 12.40 3.77 14.44
N TYR A 76 11.09 3.66 14.24
CA TYR A 76 10.08 4.50 14.91
C TYR A 76 10.35 6.01 14.76
N LYS A 77 10.84 6.46 13.59
CA LYS A 77 11.19 7.86 13.33
C LYS A 77 10.44 8.44 12.14
N GLY A 78 9.89 9.63 12.34
CA GLY A 78 9.23 10.42 11.29
C GLY A 78 7.98 9.76 10.72
N TRP A 79 7.65 10.15 9.50
CA TRP A 79 6.54 9.61 8.73
C TRP A 79 7.05 8.61 7.70
N ALA A 80 6.30 7.54 7.49
CA ALA A 80 6.59 6.55 6.47
C ALA A 80 5.29 6.05 5.81
N ILE A 81 5.35 5.76 4.52
CA ILE A 81 4.21 5.22 3.76
C ILE A 81 4.40 3.72 3.54
N PHE A 82 3.32 2.97 3.69
CA PHE A 82 3.15 1.66 3.10
C PHE A 82 2.12 1.75 1.97
N CYS A 83 2.36 1.07 0.85
CA CYS A 83 1.34 0.76 -0.15
C CYS A 83 1.51 -0.66 -0.70
N ASP A 84 0.40 -1.26 -1.17
CA ASP A 84 0.41 -2.52 -1.91
C ASP A 84 1.16 -2.32 -3.24
N CYS A 85 1.59 -3.39 -3.91
CA CYS A 85 2.36 -3.29 -5.17
C CYS A 85 1.49 -3.01 -6.41
N ASP A 86 0.19 -3.21 -6.29
CA ASP A 86 -0.82 -3.06 -7.34
C ASP A 86 -1.39 -1.64 -7.45
N PHE A 87 -0.54 -0.64 -7.15
CA PHE A 87 -0.84 0.78 -7.33
C PHE A 87 -0.17 1.37 -8.57
N ILE A 88 -0.83 2.35 -9.19
CA ILE A 88 -0.19 3.33 -10.07
C ILE A 88 -0.39 4.72 -9.50
N PHE A 89 0.70 5.46 -9.31
CA PHE A 89 0.65 6.86 -8.87
C PHE A 89 0.47 7.78 -10.07
N LEU A 90 -0.52 8.67 -10.00
CA LEU A 90 -0.87 9.65 -11.03
C LEU A 90 -0.60 11.08 -10.58
N HIS A 91 -0.27 11.29 -9.30
CA HIS A 91 -0.02 12.60 -8.71
C HIS A 91 1.23 12.59 -7.82
N ASP A 92 1.71 13.79 -7.48
CA ASP A 92 2.88 13.97 -6.62
C ASP A 92 2.59 13.56 -5.17
N ILE A 93 3.36 12.57 -4.68
CA ILE A 93 3.20 12.03 -3.33
C ILE A 93 3.46 13.07 -2.22
N SER A 94 4.19 14.15 -2.51
CA SER A 94 4.46 15.22 -1.53
C SER A 94 3.18 15.86 -0.99
N LYS A 95 2.12 15.86 -1.78
CA LYS A 95 0.82 16.43 -1.42
C LYS A 95 0.14 15.76 -0.22
N ILE A 96 0.48 14.49 0.04
CA ILE A 96 -0.07 13.77 1.20
C ILE A 96 0.43 14.34 2.53
N LEU A 97 1.55 15.07 2.51
CA LEU A 97 2.21 15.60 3.70
C LEU A 97 1.68 16.99 4.14
N GLU A 98 0.84 17.64 3.34
CA GLU A 98 0.47 19.05 3.54
C GLU A 98 -0.39 19.31 4.80
N LYS A 99 -1.12 18.33 5.29
CA LYS A 99 -2.12 18.52 6.37
C LYS A 99 -2.05 17.42 7.44
N LEU A 100 -0.83 17.06 7.85
CA LEU A 100 -0.66 16.02 8.85
C LEU A 100 -0.78 16.55 10.27
N ASP A 101 -1.64 15.93 11.06
CA ASP A 101 -1.74 16.14 12.49
C ASP A 101 -0.92 15.06 13.23
N LYS A 102 0.04 15.49 14.05
CA LYS A 102 0.92 14.60 14.82
C LYS A 102 0.18 13.81 15.90
N SER A 103 -1.03 14.20 16.28
CA SER A 103 -1.88 13.43 17.19
C SER A 103 -2.42 12.14 16.56
N LYS A 104 -2.32 12.00 15.24
CA LYS A 104 -2.72 10.79 14.53
C LYS A 104 -1.55 9.81 14.44
N ALA A 105 -1.82 8.55 14.76
CA ALA A 105 -0.86 7.46 14.63
C ALA A 105 -0.73 6.99 13.18
N VAL A 106 -1.84 6.96 12.46
CA VAL A 106 -1.88 6.60 11.03
C VAL A 106 -2.86 7.49 10.28
N TYR A 107 -2.64 7.59 8.97
CA TYR A 107 -3.64 8.06 8.02
C TYR A 107 -3.87 6.99 6.97
N CYS A 108 -5.12 6.78 6.58
CA CYS A 108 -5.52 5.92 5.49
C CYS A 108 -6.80 6.45 4.83
N VAL A 109 -7.11 5.95 3.63
CA VAL A 109 -8.42 6.16 3.04
C VAL A 109 -9.41 5.25 3.76
N GLN A 110 -10.45 5.83 4.34
CA GLN A 110 -11.47 5.13 5.12
C GLN A 110 -12.61 4.69 4.19
N HIS A 111 -12.35 3.64 3.39
CA HIS A 111 -13.36 3.11 2.48
C HIS A 111 -14.55 2.52 3.21
N ASP A 112 -15.75 2.88 2.73
CA ASP A 112 -16.99 2.15 3.00
C ASP A 112 -17.21 1.12 1.87
N TYR A 113 -16.30 0.15 1.80
CA TYR A 113 -16.22 -0.80 0.70
C TYR A 113 -16.97 -2.10 1.00
N THR A 114 -18.02 -2.36 0.23
CA THR A 114 -18.75 -3.64 0.25
C THR A 114 -18.64 -4.30 -1.12
N PRO A 115 -17.78 -5.32 -1.29
CA PRO A 115 -17.58 -5.97 -2.59
C PRO A 115 -18.85 -6.64 -3.08
N LYS A 116 -19.14 -6.49 -4.38
CA LYS A 116 -20.24 -7.18 -5.06
C LYS A 116 -19.85 -8.58 -5.50
N GLU A 117 -18.58 -8.79 -5.83
CA GLU A 117 -18.04 -10.08 -6.24
C GLU A 117 -17.81 -11.01 -5.05
N LYS A 118 -18.10 -12.29 -5.22
CA LYS A 118 -17.93 -13.33 -4.18
C LYS A 118 -16.52 -13.92 -4.15
N HIS A 119 -15.73 -13.75 -5.21
CA HIS A 119 -14.39 -14.31 -5.37
C HIS A 119 -13.41 -13.26 -5.88
N LYS A 120 -12.14 -13.37 -5.47
CA LYS A 120 -11.01 -12.62 -6.01
C LYS A 120 -10.47 -13.34 -7.26
N MET A 121 -9.56 -12.72 -8.01
CA MET A 121 -8.92 -13.24 -9.22
C MET A 121 -8.21 -14.59 -9.04
N ASP A 122 -7.60 -14.79 -7.89
CA ASP A 122 -6.91 -16.03 -7.52
C ASP A 122 -7.86 -17.15 -7.08
N GLY A 123 -9.18 -16.96 -7.27
CA GLY A 123 -10.23 -17.90 -6.84
C GLY A 123 -10.55 -17.86 -5.34
N GLN A 124 -9.86 -17.02 -4.55
CA GLN A 124 -10.12 -16.89 -3.13
C GLN A 124 -11.46 -16.22 -2.86
N LYS A 125 -12.14 -16.65 -1.78
CA LYS A 125 -13.42 -16.08 -1.37
C LYS A 125 -13.25 -14.64 -0.90
N GLN A 126 -14.04 -13.74 -1.46
CA GLN A 126 -14.12 -12.35 -1.04
C GLN A 126 -14.82 -12.28 0.34
N THR A 127 -14.13 -11.80 1.37
CA THR A 127 -14.71 -11.63 2.71
C THR A 127 -15.01 -10.17 2.99
N ILE A 128 -16.16 -9.88 3.59
CA ILE A 128 -16.52 -8.57 4.10
C ILE A 128 -16.08 -8.52 5.56
N TYR A 129 -15.28 -7.52 5.91
CA TYR A 129 -14.86 -7.27 7.29
C TYR A 129 -14.70 -5.75 7.52
N PRO A 130 -14.82 -5.25 8.76
CA PRO A 130 -14.65 -3.84 9.07
C PRO A 130 -13.29 -3.31 8.61
N ARG A 131 -13.24 -2.08 8.09
CA ARG A 131 -12.02 -1.40 7.61
C ARG A 131 -11.31 -2.12 6.46
N LYS A 132 -12.07 -2.80 5.60
CA LYS A 132 -11.52 -3.45 4.42
C LYS A 132 -10.86 -2.43 3.49
N ASN A 133 -9.70 -2.77 2.92
CA ASN A 133 -8.83 -1.94 2.08
C ASN A 133 -8.19 -0.73 2.78
N TRP A 134 -8.46 -0.47 4.06
CA TRP A 134 -7.79 0.62 4.78
C TRP A 134 -6.27 0.40 4.89
N SER A 135 -5.84 -0.83 5.02
CA SER A 135 -4.43 -1.19 5.20
C SER A 135 -3.64 -1.37 3.90
N SER A 136 -4.26 -1.17 2.72
CA SER A 136 -3.56 -1.23 1.45
C SER A 136 -2.71 0.02 1.16
N PHE A 137 -3.06 1.15 1.79
CA PHE A 137 -2.29 2.38 1.76
C PHE A 137 -2.32 3.03 3.14
N ILE A 138 -1.17 3.06 3.82
CA ILE A 138 -1.05 3.59 5.19
C ILE A 138 0.09 4.60 5.25
N LEU A 139 -0.21 5.81 5.72
CA LEU A 139 0.81 6.76 6.14
C LEU A 139 0.97 6.65 7.66
N PHE A 140 2.08 6.11 8.12
CA PHE A 140 2.42 5.93 9.53
C PHE A 140 3.12 7.17 10.10
N ASN A 141 2.64 7.68 11.23
CA ASN A 141 3.44 8.49 12.15
C ASN A 141 4.27 7.52 13.01
N CYS A 142 5.46 7.16 12.54
CA CYS A 142 6.27 6.15 13.22
C CYS A 142 6.68 6.57 14.63
N GLU A 143 6.72 7.86 14.94
CA GLU A 143 7.05 8.40 16.28
C GLU A 143 5.88 8.34 17.25
N HIS A 144 4.64 8.12 16.77
CA HIS A 144 3.46 8.10 17.64
C HIS A 144 3.56 6.95 18.65
N PRO A 145 3.29 7.20 19.95
CA PRO A 145 3.45 6.18 21.00
C PRO A 145 2.70 4.87 20.72
N SER A 146 1.48 4.96 20.17
CA SER A 146 0.65 3.79 19.87
C SER A 146 1.30 2.89 18.82
N ASN A 147 2.05 3.44 17.85
CA ASN A 147 2.74 2.64 16.84
C ASN A 147 3.94 1.85 17.37
N LYS A 148 4.43 2.12 18.59
CA LYS A 148 5.41 1.25 19.25
C LYS A 148 4.84 -0.12 19.62
N GLN A 149 3.51 -0.28 19.65
CA GLN A 149 2.87 -1.57 19.80
C GLN A 149 3.08 -2.48 18.57
N LEU A 150 3.31 -1.91 17.40
CA LEU A 150 3.69 -2.65 16.18
C LEU A 150 5.20 -2.99 16.22
N ASN A 151 5.59 -3.82 17.16
CA ASN A 151 6.94 -4.38 17.23
C ASN A 151 7.01 -5.74 16.49
N ILE A 152 8.21 -6.32 16.41
CA ILE A 152 8.44 -7.60 15.73
C ILE A 152 7.56 -8.71 16.30
N GLU A 153 7.46 -8.82 17.63
CA GLU A 153 6.67 -9.84 18.31
C GLU A 153 5.17 -9.68 17.97
N THR A 154 4.62 -8.49 18.12
CA THR A 154 3.22 -8.19 17.81
C THR A 154 2.86 -8.52 16.37
N VAL A 155 3.68 -8.10 15.41
CA VAL A 155 3.40 -8.37 13.99
C VAL A 155 3.49 -9.87 13.69
N ASN A 156 4.38 -10.60 14.35
CA ASN A 156 4.53 -12.04 14.14
C ASN A 156 3.50 -12.92 14.87
N SER A 157 2.82 -12.41 15.92
CA SER A 157 1.92 -13.21 16.76
C SER A 157 0.44 -12.83 16.61
N GLN A 158 0.12 -11.56 16.32
CA GLN A 158 -1.27 -11.08 16.29
C GLN A 158 -2.06 -11.58 15.07
N THR A 159 -3.38 -11.66 15.23
CA THR A 159 -4.28 -12.10 14.15
C THR A 159 -4.34 -11.07 13.00
N GLY A 160 -4.69 -11.52 11.78
CA GLY A 160 -4.96 -10.62 10.66
C GLY A 160 -6.05 -9.60 10.99
N ALA A 161 -7.10 -10.01 11.69
CA ALA A 161 -8.16 -9.10 12.14
C ALA A 161 -7.64 -8.03 13.12
N TYR A 162 -6.70 -8.34 14.00
CA TYR A 162 -6.08 -7.35 14.88
C TYR A 162 -5.30 -6.31 14.07
N LEU A 163 -4.49 -6.76 13.12
CA LEU A 163 -3.61 -5.90 12.34
C LEU A 163 -4.41 -5.08 11.30
N HIS A 164 -5.18 -5.73 10.43
CA HIS A 164 -5.90 -5.04 9.33
C HIS A 164 -7.03 -4.13 9.80
N GLN A 165 -7.59 -4.36 10.99
CA GLN A 165 -8.59 -3.47 11.59
C GLN A 165 -7.97 -2.41 12.51
N PHE A 166 -6.65 -2.27 12.56
CA PHE A 166 -5.93 -1.30 13.39
C PHE A 166 -6.32 -1.35 14.87
N LYS A 167 -6.48 -2.56 15.43
CA LYS A 167 -6.97 -2.75 16.81
C LYS A 167 -5.96 -2.33 17.90
N TRP A 168 -4.74 -1.99 17.53
CA TRP A 168 -3.77 -1.37 18.43
C TRP A 168 -3.98 0.15 18.60
N LEU A 169 -4.92 0.76 17.83
CA LEU A 169 -5.22 2.19 17.84
C LEU A 169 -6.63 2.44 18.36
N LYS A 170 -6.81 3.61 18.96
CA LYS A 170 -8.14 4.19 19.15
C LYS A 170 -8.62 4.83 17.85
N ASP A 171 -9.93 4.98 17.70
CA ASP A 171 -10.53 5.53 16.46
C ASP A 171 -10.09 6.99 16.21
N ASP A 172 -9.92 7.76 17.27
CA ASP A 172 -9.45 9.14 17.21
C ASP A 172 -7.95 9.28 16.86
N GLU A 173 -7.18 8.20 16.91
CA GLU A 173 -5.78 8.15 16.46
C GLU A 173 -5.64 7.84 14.95
N ILE A 174 -6.75 7.53 14.25
CA ILE A 174 -6.76 7.22 12.83
C ILE A 174 -7.25 8.44 12.06
N GLY A 175 -6.35 9.04 11.25
CA GLY A 175 -6.67 10.13 10.35
C GLY A 175 -7.23 9.62 9.02
N SER A 176 -8.04 10.44 8.36
CA SER A 176 -8.58 10.16 7.03
C SER A 176 -7.74 10.84 5.95
N LEU A 177 -7.44 10.12 4.87
CA LEU A 177 -6.91 10.64 3.62
C LEU A 177 -8.04 10.88 2.62
N ASP A 178 -7.79 11.78 1.66
CA ASP A 178 -8.62 11.94 0.48
C ASP A 178 -8.70 10.60 -0.29
N GLU A 179 -9.91 10.19 -0.68
CA GLU A 179 -10.19 8.92 -1.35
C GLU A 179 -9.35 8.74 -2.63
N ARG A 180 -8.96 9.83 -3.28
CA ARG A 180 -8.12 9.83 -4.48
C ARG A 180 -6.73 9.23 -4.28
N TRP A 181 -6.25 9.09 -3.03
CA TRP A 181 -4.97 8.42 -2.71
C TRP A 181 -5.03 6.90 -2.69
N ASN A 182 -6.22 6.33 -2.63
CA ASN A 182 -6.43 4.89 -2.70
C ASN A 182 -7.72 4.63 -3.49
N TRP A 183 -7.69 5.04 -4.75
CA TRP A 183 -8.81 4.90 -5.68
C TRP A 183 -8.97 3.44 -6.08
N LEU A 184 -10.01 2.81 -5.57
CA LEU A 184 -10.29 1.40 -5.88
C LEU A 184 -10.82 1.28 -7.31
N GLU A 185 -10.04 0.65 -8.18
CA GLU A 185 -10.42 0.38 -9.55
C GLU A 185 -11.78 -0.34 -9.61
N GLY A 186 -12.67 0.11 -10.51
CA GLY A 186 -14.02 -0.44 -10.69
C GLY A 186 -14.99 -0.21 -9.53
N TRP A 187 -14.60 0.56 -8.49
CA TRP A 187 -15.46 0.92 -7.37
C TRP A 187 -15.58 2.43 -7.17
N THR A 188 -14.48 3.15 -7.00
CA THR A 188 -14.51 4.57 -6.60
C THR A 188 -15.13 5.45 -7.67
N SER A 189 -14.92 5.18 -8.95
CA SER A 189 -15.53 5.90 -10.08
C SER A 189 -17.05 5.85 -10.12
N GLN A 190 -17.68 4.89 -9.44
CA GLN A 190 -19.15 4.79 -9.38
C GLN A 190 -19.79 5.89 -8.52
N HIS A 191 -19.02 6.55 -7.65
CA HIS A 191 -19.53 7.55 -6.71
C HIS A 191 -18.63 8.78 -6.55
N ASN A 192 -17.49 8.82 -7.23
CA ASN A 192 -16.57 9.95 -7.20
C ASN A 192 -16.13 10.30 -8.64
N ASN A 193 -16.40 11.54 -9.06
CA ASN A 193 -16.09 12.05 -10.40
C ASN A 193 -14.74 12.81 -10.46
N LEU A 194 -13.97 12.82 -9.37
CA LEU A 194 -12.66 13.47 -9.34
C LEU A 194 -11.59 12.58 -9.97
N ALA A 195 -10.51 13.18 -10.46
CA ALA A 195 -9.36 12.42 -10.95
C ALA A 195 -8.60 11.78 -9.79
N PRO A 196 -8.19 10.49 -9.88
CA PRO A 196 -7.42 9.82 -8.83
C PRO A 196 -6.00 10.39 -8.70
N TYR A 197 -5.45 10.32 -7.49
CA TYR A 197 -4.04 10.60 -7.23
C TYR A 197 -3.20 9.31 -7.28
N ALA A 198 -3.78 8.19 -6.86
CA ALA A 198 -3.21 6.86 -7.01
C ALA A 198 -4.35 5.85 -7.20
N VAL A 199 -4.25 4.98 -8.19
CA VAL A 199 -5.22 3.93 -8.49
C VAL A 199 -4.71 2.61 -7.92
N HIS A 200 -5.59 1.89 -7.24
CA HIS A 200 -5.35 0.59 -6.63
C HIS A 200 -6.16 -0.49 -7.38
N PHE A 201 -5.48 -1.38 -8.03
CA PHE A 201 -6.08 -2.49 -8.79
C PHE A 201 -6.41 -3.68 -7.89
N THR A 202 -7.18 -3.43 -6.82
CA THR A 202 -7.45 -4.40 -5.73
C THR A 202 -8.12 -5.70 -6.19
N ARG A 203 -8.70 -5.72 -7.38
CA ARG A 203 -9.30 -6.92 -8.00
C ARG A 203 -8.31 -7.63 -8.92
N GLY A 204 -7.29 -6.91 -9.37
CA GLY A 204 -6.26 -7.25 -10.33
C GLY A 204 -6.14 -6.22 -11.44
N GLY A 205 -5.02 -6.23 -12.10
CA GLY A 205 -4.70 -5.20 -13.08
C GLY A 205 -4.16 -5.75 -14.40
N PRO A 206 -3.77 -4.85 -15.30
CA PRO A 206 -3.45 -5.16 -16.70
C PRO A 206 -2.25 -6.10 -16.91
N TRP A 207 -1.58 -6.52 -15.86
CA TRP A 207 -0.51 -7.54 -15.90
C TRP A 207 -1.03 -8.98 -15.91
N PHE A 208 -2.35 -9.16 -15.75
CA PHE A 208 -3.03 -10.45 -15.88
C PHE A 208 -3.90 -10.47 -17.13
N ASP A 209 -3.92 -11.59 -17.86
CA ASP A 209 -4.58 -11.72 -19.17
C ASP A 209 -6.08 -11.41 -19.12
N GLU A 210 -6.75 -11.78 -18.03
CA GLU A 210 -8.20 -11.58 -17.86
C GLU A 210 -8.56 -10.13 -17.44
N TRP A 211 -7.58 -9.25 -17.18
CA TRP A 211 -7.78 -7.92 -16.61
C TRP A 211 -7.19 -6.77 -17.43
N GLN A 212 -7.02 -7.00 -18.75
CA GLN A 212 -6.38 -6.02 -19.63
C GLN A 212 -7.27 -4.80 -19.94
N ASP A 213 -8.60 -4.93 -19.82
CA ASP A 213 -9.58 -3.88 -20.15
C ASP A 213 -10.18 -3.20 -18.90
N VAL A 214 -9.48 -3.27 -17.74
CA VAL A 214 -9.95 -2.61 -16.54
C VAL A 214 -9.79 -1.09 -16.62
N GLU A 215 -10.50 -0.39 -15.77
CA GLU A 215 -10.39 1.06 -15.64
C GLU A 215 -8.94 1.47 -15.33
N PHE A 216 -8.42 2.52 -15.98
CA PHE A 216 -7.01 2.96 -15.91
C PHE A 216 -5.97 1.95 -16.44
N ALA A 217 -6.39 0.93 -17.19
CA ALA A 217 -5.45 -0.01 -17.84
C ALA A 217 -4.49 0.71 -18.80
N LYS A 218 -4.99 1.69 -19.55
CA LYS A 218 -4.18 2.48 -20.48
C LYS A 218 -3.05 3.21 -19.75
N GLU A 219 -3.36 3.91 -18.68
CA GLU A 219 -2.38 4.65 -17.87
C GLU A 219 -1.31 3.72 -17.29
N TRP A 220 -1.73 2.52 -16.84
CA TRP A 220 -0.81 1.52 -16.33
C TRP A 220 0.11 0.96 -17.42
N LEU A 221 -0.44 0.63 -18.60
CA LEU A 221 0.34 0.11 -19.73
C LEU A 221 1.33 1.15 -20.25
N GLU A 222 0.93 2.41 -20.37
CA GLU A 222 1.83 3.51 -20.74
C GLU A 222 2.96 3.68 -19.72
N GLU A 223 2.68 3.56 -18.44
CA GLU A 223 3.70 3.67 -17.37
C GLU A 223 4.65 2.46 -17.39
N ARG A 224 4.14 1.26 -17.64
CA ARG A 224 4.94 0.04 -17.85
C ARG A 224 5.91 0.22 -19.03
N ASP A 225 5.42 0.69 -20.16
CA ASP A 225 6.22 0.86 -21.37
C ASP A 225 7.29 1.94 -21.17
N ASN A 226 6.97 3.01 -20.47
CA ASN A 226 7.96 4.01 -20.06
C ASN A 226 9.06 3.40 -19.18
N TYR A 227 8.69 2.60 -18.18
CA TYR A 227 9.65 1.89 -17.33
C TYR A 227 10.57 0.96 -18.13
N LEU A 228 10.00 0.17 -19.05
CA LEU A 228 10.77 -0.76 -19.89
C LEU A 228 11.72 -0.02 -20.83
N ASN A 229 11.28 1.05 -21.48
CA ASN A 229 12.10 1.85 -22.38
C ASN A 229 13.30 2.49 -21.67
N ILE A 230 13.12 3.00 -20.45
CA ILE A 230 14.23 3.53 -19.64
C ILE A 230 15.24 2.42 -19.34
N LYS A 231 14.78 1.23 -18.98
CA LYS A 231 15.65 0.10 -18.66
C LYS A 231 16.49 -0.35 -19.85
N PHE A 232 15.92 -0.41 -21.05
CA PHE A 232 16.64 -0.81 -22.27
C PHE A 232 17.62 0.25 -22.76
N ASN A 233 17.39 1.54 -22.50
CA ASN A 233 18.30 2.62 -22.89
C ASN A 233 19.43 2.86 -21.87
N SER A 234 19.40 2.19 -20.71
CA SER A 234 20.38 2.32 -19.62
C SER A 234 21.37 1.15 -19.55
N THR A 235 21.24 0.14 -20.45
CA THR A 235 22.12 -1.02 -20.61
C THR A 235 22.94 -0.88 -21.87
#